data_f5c2fe04b4e5e7bf3f4d0266fb44b64e
#
_entry.id   f5c2fe04b4e5e7bf3f4d0266fb44b64e
#
_cell.length_a   1.000
_cell.length_b   1.000
_cell.length_c   1.000
_cell.angle_alpha   90.00
_cell.angle_beta   90.00
_cell.angle_gamma   90.00
#
_symmetry.space_group_name_H-M   'P 1'
#
loop_
_entity.id
_entity.type
_entity.pdbx_description
1 polymer ?
#
loop_
_entity_poly.entity_id
_entity_poly.type
_entity_poly.pdbx_seq_one_letter_code
_entity_poly.pdbx_strand_id
1 'polypeptide(L)'
;MAYADVISVTNSDSAFDASKGVTRTNLPPFAQRLRKAADLVWEEGYRQPFIRELGEGTLPREKFAFYLLQDFRYLNDYARVHALGLAKTDDPEIMAFMLDVQNGALNVESTVHRTYLASYGITDEQMNNVRQSAFARAYTSNILSIAYGKDILDILVAVLPAAWVYGGLRISSCP
;
A
#
# COMPACT_ATOMS: atom_id res chain seq x y z
N MET A 1 -19.30 2.74 -12.18
CA MET A 1 -19.06 4.01 -11.44
C MET A 1 -17.92 4.71 -12.10
N ALA A 2 -18.13 5.94 -12.56
CA ALA A 2 -17.09 6.70 -13.23
C ALA A 2 -15.97 7.09 -12.24
N TYR A 3 -14.74 7.16 -12.72
CA TYR A 3 -13.54 7.57 -11.97
C TYR A 3 -13.73 8.88 -11.16
N ALA A 4 -14.59 9.76 -11.63
CA ALA A 4 -14.97 11.00 -10.94
C ALA A 4 -15.58 10.77 -9.54
N ASP A 5 -16.26 9.65 -9.31
CA ASP A 5 -16.92 9.37 -8.02
C ASP A 5 -15.90 8.93 -6.93
N VAL A 6 -14.70 8.53 -7.34
CA VAL A 6 -13.62 8.15 -6.38
C VAL A 6 -12.91 9.40 -5.85
N ILE A 7 -12.88 10.47 -6.61
CA ILE A 7 -12.14 11.71 -6.30
C ILE A 7 -12.95 12.65 -5.40
N SER A 8 -14.28 12.63 -5.49
CA SER A 8 -15.15 13.61 -4.79
C SER A 8 -15.24 13.41 -3.27
N VAL A 9 -14.69 12.33 -2.74
CA VAL A 9 -14.87 11.92 -1.32
C VAL A 9 -13.93 12.64 -0.34
N THR A 10 -12.94 13.38 -0.82
CA THR A 10 -11.84 13.86 0.06
C THR A 10 -12.00 15.29 0.58
N ASN A 11 -13.03 16.02 0.17
CA ASN A 11 -13.17 17.45 0.51
C ASN A 11 -14.29 17.77 1.52
N SER A 12 -14.78 16.80 2.30
CA SER A 12 -15.71 17.13 3.37
C SER A 12 -14.94 17.41 4.65
N ASP A 13 -14.90 18.65 5.11
CA ASP A 13 -14.57 19.05 6.50
C ASP A 13 -15.62 18.50 7.49
N SER A 14 -16.03 17.23 7.33
CA SER A 14 -16.99 16.61 8.24
C SER A 14 -16.31 16.32 9.57
N ALA A 15 -16.98 16.69 10.67
CA ALA A 15 -16.51 16.37 12.00
C ALA A 15 -16.35 14.85 12.14
N PHE A 16 -15.23 14.42 12.71
CA PHE A 16 -14.98 13.00 13.00
C PHE A 16 -16.01 12.46 14.00
N ASP A 17 -16.68 11.39 13.63
CA ASP A 17 -17.63 10.67 14.49
C ASP A 17 -17.03 9.32 14.91
N ALA A 18 -16.56 9.26 16.16
CA ALA A 18 -15.91 8.07 16.71
C ALA A 18 -16.82 6.83 16.72
N SER A 19 -18.15 7.00 16.75
CA SER A 19 -19.10 5.89 16.75
C SER A 19 -19.14 5.13 15.41
N LYS A 20 -18.71 5.76 14.31
CA LYS A 20 -18.66 5.19 12.96
C LYS A 20 -17.34 4.51 12.63
N GLY A 21 -16.39 4.53 13.54
CA GLY A 21 -15.03 4.08 13.29
C GLY A 21 -14.30 4.92 12.24
N VAL A 22 -13.08 4.54 11.91
CA VAL A 22 -12.27 5.22 10.89
C VAL A 22 -12.65 4.68 9.52
N THR A 23 -13.13 5.58 8.66
CA THR A 23 -13.47 5.28 7.26
C THR A 23 -12.88 6.38 6.36
N ARG A 24 -13.00 6.24 5.02
CA ARG A 24 -12.55 7.27 4.08
C ARG A 24 -13.21 8.63 4.26
N THR A 25 -14.48 8.62 4.67
CA THR A 25 -15.29 9.84 4.88
C THR A 25 -15.34 10.25 6.35
N ASN A 26 -14.79 9.42 7.24
CA ASN A 26 -14.77 9.64 8.67
C ASN A 26 -13.33 9.46 9.18
N LEU A 27 -12.47 10.41 8.87
CA LEU A 27 -11.07 10.42 9.29
C LEU A 27 -10.89 11.22 10.57
N PRO A 28 -10.04 10.76 11.52
CA PRO A 28 -9.63 11.58 12.65
C PRO A 28 -9.00 12.91 12.21
N PRO A 29 -9.11 13.99 12.99
CA PRO A 29 -8.64 15.32 12.59
C PRO A 29 -7.18 15.37 12.15
N PHE A 30 -6.31 14.57 12.77
CA PHE A 30 -4.90 14.48 12.37
C PHE A 30 -4.75 13.83 10.99
N ALA A 31 -5.45 12.74 10.72
CA ALA A 31 -5.44 12.06 9.42
C ALA A 31 -6.02 12.97 8.31
N GLN A 32 -7.07 13.76 8.60
CA GLN A 32 -7.59 14.76 7.67
C GLN A 32 -6.50 15.77 7.27
N ARG A 33 -5.74 16.28 8.25
CA ARG A 33 -4.64 17.23 7.99
C ARG A 33 -3.52 16.61 7.16
N LEU A 34 -3.15 15.35 7.45
CA LEU A 34 -2.14 14.63 6.67
C LEU A 34 -2.60 14.43 5.22
N ARG A 35 -3.86 14.00 5.03
CA ARG A 35 -4.42 13.80 3.70
C ARG A 35 -4.46 15.11 2.90
N LYS A 36 -4.89 16.20 3.53
CA LYS A 36 -4.92 17.52 2.91
C LYS A 36 -3.52 18.03 2.54
N ALA A 37 -2.53 17.81 3.38
CA ALA A 37 -1.14 18.19 3.08
C ALA A 37 -0.55 17.41 1.90
N ALA A 38 -0.99 16.18 1.68
CA ALA A 38 -0.54 15.31 0.59
C ALA A 38 -1.42 15.36 -0.66
N ASP A 39 -2.46 16.20 -0.69
CA ASP A 39 -3.55 16.17 -1.67
C ASP A 39 -3.06 16.22 -3.12
N LEU A 40 -2.16 17.14 -3.45
CA LEU A 40 -1.62 17.27 -4.80
C LEU A 40 -0.89 16.02 -5.29
N VAL A 41 -0.05 15.42 -4.43
CA VAL A 41 0.70 14.20 -4.76
C VAL A 41 -0.25 13.01 -4.90
N TRP A 42 -1.28 12.96 -4.06
CA TRP A 42 -2.28 11.91 -4.07
C TRP A 42 -3.12 11.91 -5.35
N GLU A 43 -3.62 13.08 -5.71
CA GLU A 43 -4.40 13.28 -6.94
C GLU A 43 -3.56 12.97 -8.19
N GLU A 44 -2.29 13.36 -8.20
CA GLU A 44 -1.38 13.01 -9.29
C GLU A 44 -1.14 11.50 -9.38
N GLY A 45 -1.05 10.82 -8.24
CA GLY A 45 -0.99 9.36 -8.17
C GLY A 45 -2.20 8.69 -8.83
N TYR A 46 -3.40 9.14 -8.54
CA TYR A 46 -4.63 8.58 -9.14
C TYR A 46 -4.77 8.84 -10.64
N ARG A 47 -4.15 9.92 -11.17
CA ARG A 47 -4.14 10.23 -12.60
C ARG A 47 -3.14 9.41 -13.41
N GLN A 48 -2.28 8.62 -12.76
CA GLN A 48 -1.30 7.82 -13.47
C GLN A 48 -1.97 6.85 -14.46
N PRO A 49 -1.41 6.72 -15.70
CA PRO A 49 -1.99 5.85 -16.73
C PRO A 49 -2.22 4.42 -16.25
N PHE A 50 -1.29 3.88 -15.45
CA PHE A 50 -1.41 2.54 -14.87
C PHE A 50 -2.70 2.37 -14.05
N ILE A 51 -2.99 3.32 -13.16
CA ILE A 51 -4.18 3.28 -12.29
C ILE A 51 -5.46 3.40 -13.12
N ARG A 52 -5.46 4.29 -14.11
CA ARG A 52 -6.60 4.47 -15.01
C ARG A 52 -6.85 3.22 -15.86
N GLU A 53 -5.82 2.72 -16.54
CA GLU A 53 -5.89 1.51 -17.37
C GLU A 53 -6.34 0.28 -16.56
N LEU A 54 -5.87 0.17 -15.30
CA LEU A 54 -6.29 -0.88 -14.38
C LEU A 54 -7.79 -0.76 -14.03
N GLY A 55 -8.26 0.45 -13.70
CA GLY A 55 -9.66 0.70 -13.37
C GLY A 55 -10.61 0.53 -14.56
N GLU A 56 -10.15 0.76 -15.78
CA GLU A 56 -10.88 0.59 -17.04
C GLU A 56 -10.82 -0.86 -17.58
N GLY A 57 -9.99 -1.73 -16.98
CA GLY A 57 -9.76 -3.09 -17.46
C GLY A 57 -8.97 -3.17 -18.78
N THR A 58 -8.28 -2.09 -19.14
CA THR A 58 -7.49 -1.97 -20.39
C THR A 58 -5.99 -2.15 -20.19
N LEU A 59 -5.54 -2.35 -18.94
CA LEU A 59 -4.13 -2.52 -18.63
C LEU A 59 -3.55 -3.78 -19.30
N PRO A 60 -2.49 -3.68 -20.12
CA PRO A 60 -1.82 -4.83 -20.72
C PRO A 60 -1.34 -5.84 -19.67
N ARG A 61 -1.51 -7.15 -19.97
CA ARG A 61 -1.14 -8.23 -19.04
C ARG A 61 0.32 -8.17 -18.61
N GLU A 62 1.22 -7.84 -19.52
CA GLU A 62 2.66 -7.73 -19.24
C GLU A 62 2.99 -6.59 -18.28
N LYS A 63 2.27 -5.47 -18.35
CA LYS A 63 2.42 -4.37 -17.37
C LYS A 63 1.93 -4.80 -16.00
N PHE A 64 0.80 -5.51 -15.93
CA PHE A 64 0.27 -6.03 -14.68
C PHE A 64 1.19 -7.11 -14.08
N ALA A 65 1.70 -8.02 -14.89
CA ALA A 65 2.67 -9.04 -14.46
C ALA A 65 3.96 -8.38 -13.91
N PHE A 66 4.47 -7.35 -14.59
CA PHE A 66 5.63 -6.59 -14.09
C PHE A 66 5.33 -5.94 -12.74
N TYR A 67 4.17 -5.30 -12.59
CA TYR A 67 3.74 -4.72 -11.31
C TYR A 67 3.71 -5.78 -10.20
N LEU A 68 3.04 -6.92 -10.43
CA LEU A 68 2.96 -8.01 -9.45
C LEU A 68 4.33 -8.56 -9.05
N LEU A 69 5.28 -8.67 -10.00
CA LEU A 69 6.65 -9.11 -9.72
C LEU A 69 7.39 -8.11 -8.82
N GLN A 70 7.22 -6.81 -9.06
CA GLN A 70 7.83 -5.76 -8.24
C GLN A 70 7.20 -5.72 -6.85
N ASP A 71 5.90 -5.86 -6.77
CA ASP A 71 5.13 -5.85 -5.52
C ASP A 71 5.45 -7.09 -4.68
N PHE A 72 5.54 -8.28 -5.30
CA PHE A 72 6.00 -9.50 -4.61
C PHE A 72 7.36 -9.31 -3.93
N ARG A 73 8.29 -8.62 -4.58
CA ARG A 73 9.61 -8.28 -3.98
C ARG A 73 9.49 -7.23 -2.88
N TYR A 74 8.62 -6.25 -3.08
CA TYR A 74 8.32 -5.22 -2.10
C TYR A 74 7.79 -5.80 -0.79
N LEU A 75 6.87 -6.77 -0.83
CA LEU A 75 6.26 -7.39 0.36
C LEU A 75 7.29 -7.94 1.34
N ASN A 76 8.42 -8.47 0.86
CA ASN A 76 9.49 -8.95 1.73
C ASN A 76 10.16 -7.81 2.52
N ASP A 77 10.40 -6.67 1.89
CA ASP A 77 10.99 -5.51 2.56
C ASP A 77 9.97 -4.84 3.47
N TYR A 78 8.71 -4.79 3.07
CA TYR A 78 7.61 -4.31 3.88
C TYR A 78 7.43 -5.12 5.17
N ALA A 79 7.49 -6.45 5.07
CA ALA A 79 7.46 -7.33 6.24
C ALA A 79 8.65 -7.10 7.18
N ARG A 80 9.86 -6.84 6.65
CA ARG A 80 11.04 -6.50 7.46
C ARG A 80 10.86 -5.18 8.21
N VAL A 81 10.29 -4.17 7.55
CA VAL A 81 10.00 -2.87 8.19
C VAL A 81 9.05 -3.06 9.38
N HIS A 82 8.01 -3.90 9.23
CA HIS A 82 7.08 -4.18 10.32
C HIS A 82 7.72 -4.99 11.45
N ALA A 83 8.61 -5.94 11.13
CA ALA A 83 9.38 -6.66 12.15
C ALA A 83 10.29 -5.72 12.96
N LEU A 84 10.94 -4.75 12.31
CA LEU A 84 11.74 -3.72 12.98
C LEU A 84 10.86 -2.78 13.81
N GLY A 85 9.67 -2.44 13.32
CA GLY A 85 8.69 -1.65 14.06
C GLY A 85 8.20 -2.37 15.33
N LEU A 86 7.90 -3.67 15.23
CA LEU A 86 7.54 -4.52 16.36
C LEU A 86 8.63 -4.48 17.47
N ALA A 87 9.89 -4.50 17.08
CA ALA A 87 11.03 -4.48 18.01
C ALA A 87 11.30 -3.11 18.65
N LYS A 88 10.61 -2.05 18.22
CA LYS A 88 10.85 -0.66 18.65
C LYS A 88 9.70 -0.06 19.47
N THR A 89 8.75 -0.87 19.89
CA THR A 89 7.63 -0.41 20.71
C THR A 89 7.38 -1.40 21.85
N ASP A 90 6.96 -0.86 23.00
CA ASP A 90 6.46 -1.65 24.13
C ASP A 90 4.91 -1.60 24.21
N ASP A 91 4.26 -0.90 23.27
CA ASP A 91 2.80 -0.82 23.19
C ASP A 91 2.23 -2.10 22.57
N PRO A 92 1.44 -2.90 23.32
CA PRO A 92 0.94 -4.19 22.85
C PRO A 92 -0.04 -4.06 21.66
N GLU A 93 -0.76 -2.96 21.50
CA GLU A 93 -1.65 -2.74 20.37
C GLU A 93 -0.86 -2.47 19.10
N ILE A 94 0.20 -1.66 19.19
CA ILE A 94 1.11 -1.42 18.08
C ILE A 94 1.87 -2.71 17.73
N MET A 95 2.32 -3.49 18.72
CA MET A 95 2.98 -4.77 18.49
C MET A 95 2.07 -5.74 17.73
N ALA A 96 0.81 -5.88 18.16
CA ALA A 96 -0.18 -6.72 17.49
C ALA A 96 -0.43 -6.26 16.05
N PHE A 97 -0.62 -4.97 15.83
CA PHE A 97 -0.78 -4.39 14.49
C PHE A 97 0.42 -4.70 13.57
N MET A 98 1.65 -4.50 14.06
CA MET A 98 2.85 -4.79 13.26
C MET A 98 2.95 -6.26 12.86
N LEU A 99 2.58 -7.16 13.77
CA LEU A 99 2.57 -8.61 13.53
C LEU A 99 1.51 -9.00 12.49
N ASP A 100 0.31 -8.44 12.60
CA ASP A 100 -0.79 -8.71 11.68
C ASP A 100 -0.46 -8.27 10.26
N VAL A 101 0.10 -7.07 10.09
CA VAL A 101 0.51 -6.58 8.77
C VAL A 101 1.63 -7.44 8.19
N GLN A 102 2.62 -7.82 9.00
CA GLN A 102 3.69 -8.71 8.56
C GLN A 102 3.15 -10.06 8.09
N ASN A 103 2.23 -10.65 8.84
CA ASN A 103 1.59 -11.92 8.49
C ASN A 103 0.75 -11.78 7.20
N GLY A 104 -0.01 -10.71 7.06
CA GLY A 104 -0.77 -10.39 5.86
C GLY A 104 0.12 -10.34 4.61
N ALA A 105 1.21 -9.58 4.68
CA ALA A 105 2.14 -9.44 3.58
C ALA A 105 2.80 -10.77 3.15
N LEU A 106 3.28 -11.55 4.12
CA LEU A 106 4.03 -12.79 3.83
C LEU A 106 3.14 -13.97 3.43
N ASN A 107 1.97 -14.12 4.04
CA ASN A 107 1.15 -15.32 3.89
C ASN A 107 -0.10 -15.11 3.03
N VAL A 108 -0.71 -13.92 3.05
CA VAL A 108 -1.93 -13.67 2.29
C VAL A 108 -1.60 -13.04 0.94
N GLU A 109 -1.04 -11.83 0.93
CA GLU A 109 -0.76 -11.09 -0.31
C GLU A 109 0.25 -11.81 -1.20
N SER A 110 1.32 -12.32 -0.61
CA SER A 110 2.34 -13.10 -1.33
C SER A 110 1.74 -14.34 -2.02
N THR A 111 0.75 -15.01 -1.40
CA THR A 111 0.05 -16.15 -2.00
C THR A 111 -0.82 -15.71 -3.17
N VAL A 112 -1.52 -14.60 -3.05
CA VAL A 112 -2.32 -14.03 -4.14
C VAL A 112 -1.43 -13.69 -5.33
N HIS A 113 -0.29 -13.02 -5.09
CA HIS A 113 0.68 -12.70 -6.15
C HIS A 113 1.19 -13.96 -6.87
N ARG A 114 1.58 -15.00 -6.12
CA ARG A 114 2.02 -16.28 -6.70
C ARG A 114 0.96 -16.90 -7.60
N THR A 115 -0.30 -16.91 -7.16
CA THR A 115 -1.41 -17.46 -7.94
C THR A 115 -1.60 -16.72 -9.26
N TYR A 116 -1.61 -15.39 -9.23
CA TYR A 116 -1.72 -14.58 -10.45
C TYR A 116 -0.52 -14.76 -11.37
N LEU A 117 0.70 -14.70 -10.85
CA LEU A 117 1.92 -14.84 -11.64
C LEU A 117 2.04 -16.23 -12.26
N ALA A 118 1.62 -17.29 -11.56
CA ALA A 118 1.54 -18.64 -12.11
C ALA A 118 0.57 -18.71 -13.31
N SER A 119 -0.56 -17.98 -13.25
CA SER A 119 -1.50 -17.90 -14.38
C SER A 119 -0.91 -17.20 -15.63
N TYR A 120 0.17 -16.45 -15.46
CA TYR A 120 0.97 -15.85 -16.54
C TYR A 120 2.15 -16.72 -16.97
N GLY A 121 2.31 -17.94 -16.41
CA GLY A 121 3.42 -18.84 -16.71
C GLY A 121 4.74 -18.45 -16.04
N ILE A 122 4.70 -17.58 -15.03
CA ILE A 122 5.88 -17.13 -14.28
C ILE A 122 6.10 -18.10 -13.11
N THR A 123 7.31 -18.69 -13.06
CA THR A 123 7.68 -19.66 -12.03
C THR A 123 8.14 -19.02 -10.73
N ASP A 124 8.11 -19.76 -9.62
CA ASP A 124 8.64 -19.32 -8.33
C ASP A 124 10.13 -18.92 -8.42
N GLU A 125 10.92 -19.61 -9.21
CA GLU A 125 12.32 -19.28 -9.44
C GLU A 125 12.46 -17.91 -10.12
N GLN A 126 11.65 -17.63 -11.14
CA GLN A 126 11.64 -16.33 -11.80
C GLN A 126 11.21 -15.22 -10.85
N MET A 127 10.17 -15.45 -10.02
CA MET A 127 9.72 -14.49 -9.00
C MET A 127 10.82 -14.16 -7.99
N ASN A 128 11.53 -15.19 -7.50
CA ASN A 128 12.59 -15.01 -6.51
C ASN A 128 13.85 -14.33 -7.09
N ASN A 129 14.11 -14.49 -8.38
CA ASN A 129 15.29 -13.93 -9.04
C ASN A 129 15.06 -12.57 -9.70
N VAL A 130 13.81 -12.06 -9.73
CA VAL A 130 13.53 -10.77 -10.34
C VAL A 130 14.24 -9.65 -9.58
N ARG A 131 14.85 -8.73 -10.31
CA ARG A 131 15.46 -7.53 -9.74
C ARG A 131 14.38 -6.46 -9.53
N GLN A 132 14.44 -5.79 -8.39
CA GLN A 132 13.62 -4.60 -8.19
C GLN A 132 14.00 -3.51 -9.21
N SER A 133 12.99 -2.84 -9.74
CA SER A 133 13.17 -1.62 -10.52
C SER A 133 13.82 -0.52 -9.67
N ALA A 134 14.41 0.47 -10.32
CA ALA A 134 15.03 1.59 -9.61
C ALA A 134 14.05 2.31 -8.66
N PHE A 135 12.79 2.47 -9.09
CA PHE A 135 11.74 3.12 -8.28
C PHE A 135 11.33 2.27 -7.09
N ALA A 136 11.06 0.97 -7.29
CA ALA A 136 10.72 0.06 -6.21
C ALA A 136 11.84 -0.01 -5.17
N ARG A 137 13.09 -0.10 -5.65
CA ARG A 137 14.27 -0.14 -4.78
C ARG A 137 14.46 1.18 -4.01
N ALA A 138 14.26 2.33 -4.64
CA ALA A 138 14.35 3.61 -3.97
C ALA A 138 13.33 3.70 -2.81
N TYR A 139 12.11 3.28 -3.07
CA TYR A 139 11.06 3.28 -2.04
C TYR A 139 11.37 2.31 -0.89
N THR A 140 11.69 1.05 -1.19
CA THR A 140 12.00 0.05 -0.15
C THR A 140 13.26 0.41 0.64
N SER A 141 14.28 0.95 -0.01
CA SER A 141 15.50 1.43 0.67
C SER A 141 15.19 2.59 1.62
N ASN A 142 14.29 3.49 1.24
CA ASN A 142 13.89 4.61 2.09
C ASN A 142 13.17 4.12 3.35
N ILE A 143 12.13 3.27 3.22
CA ILE A 143 11.39 2.76 4.38
C ILE A 143 12.26 1.88 5.30
N LEU A 144 13.17 1.08 4.73
CA LEU A 144 14.14 0.30 5.51
C LEU A 144 15.13 1.22 6.25
N SER A 145 15.65 2.26 5.61
CA SER A 145 16.54 3.23 6.25
C SER A 145 15.86 3.89 7.47
N ILE A 146 14.59 4.27 7.32
CA ILE A 146 13.80 4.80 8.42
C ILE A 146 13.62 3.73 9.52
N ALA A 147 13.26 2.50 9.12
CA ALA A 147 13.03 1.42 10.08
C ALA A 147 14.27 1.05 10.89
N TYR A 148 15.47 1.15 10.32
CA TYR A 148 16.73 0.93 11.06
C TYR A 148 17.11 2.12 11.94
N GLY A 149 16.99 3.34 11.42
CA GLY A 149 17.59 4.53 12.02
C GLY A 149 16.66 5.37 12.91
N LYS A 150 15.36 5.11 12.88
CA LYS A 150 14.35 5.96 13.52
C LYS A 150 13.47 5.19 14.51
N ASP A 151 12.55 5.89 15.16
CA ASP A 151 11.62 5.31 16.12
C ASP A 151 10.34 4.74 15.47
N ILE A 152 9.44 4.22 16.29
CA ILE A 152 8.19 3.60 15.84
C ILE A 152 7.26 4.57 15.14
N LEU A 153 7.22 5.84 15.54
CA LEU A 153 6.35 6.84 14.93
C LEU A 153 6.82 7.17 13.50
N ASP A 154 8.12 7.32 13.32
CA ASP A 154 8.71 7.51 11.98
C ASP A 154 8.40 6.32 11.06
N ILE A 155 8.46 5.09 11.59
CA ILE A 155 8.12 3.87 10.83
C ILE A 155 6.65 3.88 10.42
N LEU A 156 5.74 4.15 11.35
CA LEU A 156 4.30 4.23 11.05
C LEU A 156 4.00 5.27 9.96
N VAL A 157 4.63 6.43 10.04
CA VAL A 157 4.48 7.48 9.00
C VAL A 157 5.06 7.03 7.66
N ALA A 158 6.19 6.33 7.66
CA ALA A 158 6.83 5.87 6.42
C ALA A 158 6.02 4.80 5.67
N VAL A 159 5.30 3.92 6.37
CA VAL A 159 4.48 2.87 5.76
C VAL A 159 3.05 3.31 5.45
N LEU A 160 2.57 4.37 6.10
CA LEU A 160 1.20 4.87 5.97
C LEU A 160 0.79 5.14 4.51
N PRO A 161 1.61 5.77 3.63
CA PRO A 161 1.20 6.06 2.27
C PRO A 161 0.80 4.80 1.48
N ALA A 162 1.56 3.71 1.59
CA ALA A 162 1.24 2.46 0.90
C ALA A 162 -0.10 1.90 1.38
N ALA A 163 -0.26 1.71 2.69
CA ALA A 163 -1.50 1.19 3.28
C ALA A 163 -2.72 2.06 2.91
N TRP A 164 -2.56 3.38 2.91
CA TRP A 164 -3.66 4.31 2.66
C TRP A 164 -4.04 4.39 1.18
N VAL A 165 -3.07 4.41 0.26
CA VAL A 165 -3.34 4.43 -1.19
C VAL A 165 -4.15 3.20 -1.60
N TYR A 166 -3.74 2.01 -1.19
CA TYR A 166 -4.47 0.77 -1.52
C TYR A 166 -5.86 0.72 -0.89
N GLY A 167 -6.03 1.17 0.34
CA GLY A 167 -7.35 1.37 0.94
C GLY A 167 -8.22 2.38 0.17
N GLY A 168 -7.59 3.28 -0.60
CA GLY A 168 -8.21 4.27 -1.48
C GLY A 168 -8.68 3.74 -2.83
N LEU A 169 -7.94 2.79 -3.39
CA LEU A 169 -8.25 2.16 -4.67
C LEU A 169 -9.32 1.06 -4.47
N ARG A 170 -10.60 1.41 -4.48
CA ARG A 170 -11.62 0.39 -4.76
C ARG A 170 -11.50 0.03 -6.24
N ILE A 171 -10.81 -1.05 -6.53
CA ILE A 171 -11.00 -1.75 -7.78
C ILE A 171 -12.43 -2.28 -7.70
N SER A 172 -13.34 -1.65 -8.44
CA SER A 172 -14.65 -2.24 -8.70
C SER A 172 -14.34 -3.61 -9.24
N SER A 173 -14.83 -4.64 -8.54
CA SER A 173 -14.67 -6.03 -8.92
C SER A 173 -14.77 -6.18 -10.43
N CYS A 174 -13.71 -6.69 -11.03
CA CYS A 174 -13.75 -7.25 -12.38
C CYS A 174 -14.89 -8.29 -12.41
N PRO A 175 -15.71 -8.31 -13.46
CA PRO A 175 -16.82 -9.24 -13.59
C PRO A 175 -16.36 -10.69 -13.57
#